data_c80fade50fc93422f68953d5646d072e
#
_entry.id   c80fade50fc93422f68953d5646d072e
#
_cell.length_a   1.000
_cell.length_b   1.000
_cell.length_c   1.000
_cell.angle_alpha   90.00
_cell.angle_beta   90.00
_cell.angle_gamma   90.00
#
_symmetry.space_group_name_H-M   'P 1'
#
loop_
_entity.id
_entity.type
_entity.pdbx_description
1 polymer ?
#
loop_
_entity_poly.entity_id
_entity_poly.type
_entity_poly.pdbx_seq_one_letter_code
_entity_poly.pdbx_strand_id
1 'polypeptide(L)'
;SYVVHDRPGGHAAVVDSVLDYDPKSGRTRTTSADRLIDFVRAQGLTVQWILETHAHADHLSAAPYLRRELGGRIAIGAAITQVQDVFKRVFHLEPEFRTDGAQFDQLLRDGETFRIGELEAKAMSVPGHTPACMAYQVGDAVFVGDTLFMPDVGTARCDFPGGDAHALYHSVRKLLSLPPHTRLFMCHDYPPQGRGPAWESTVADQRAHNIHIHDGVSEAAFVEMRTRRDATLEMPTLILPSVQVNIRAGDMPPPEANGVSYLKIPVNAL
;
A
#
# COMPACT_ATOMS: atom_id res chain seq x y z
N SER A 1 8.25 1.25 -3.78
CA SER A 1 7.84 0.45 -4.95
C SER A 1 8.78 -0.71 -5.17
N TYR A 2 8.27 -1.85 -5.68
CA TYR A 2 9.06 -3.04 -5.98
C TYR A 2 8.70 -3.61 -7.35
N VAL A 3 9.67 -4.27 -8.00
CA VAL A 3 9.43 -5.14 -9.16
C VAL A 3 9.82 -6.56 -8.77
N VAL A 4 8.86 -7.47 -8.84
CA VAL A 4 9.04 -8.91 -8.57
C VAL A 4 8.95 -9.64 -9.88
N HIS A 5 9.94 -10.48 -10.20
CA HIS A 5 9.95 -11.23 -11.46
C HIS A 5 10.45 -12.65 -11.27
N ASP A 6 9.99 -13.56 -12.11
CA ASP A 6 10.35 -14.97 -12.05
C ASP A 6 11.79 -15.25 -12.56
N ARG A 7 12.19 -14.57 -13.65
CA ARG A 7 13.51 -14.65 -14.26
C ARG A 7 13.77 -13.45 -15.18
N PRO A 8 15.01 -13.16 -15.55
CA PRO A 8 15.30 -12.20 -16.61
C PRO A 8 14.55 -12.54 -17.90
N GLY A 9 13.91 -11.55 -18.53
CA GLY A 9 13.07 -11.74 -19.72
C GLY A 9 11.73 -12.45 -19.48
N GLY A 10 11.40 -12.75 -18.24
CA GLY A 10 10.17 -13.45 -17.85
C GLY A 10 9.01 -12.51 -17.50
N HIS A 11 8.22 -12.94 -16.52
CA HIS A 11 7.03 -12.21 -16.08
C HIS A 11 7.27 -11.47 -14.78
N ALA A 12 6.57 -10.35 -14.60
CA ALA A 12 6.74 -9.50 -13.43
C ALA A 12 5.41 -9.02 -12.83
N ALA A 13 5.49 -8.63 -11.56
CA ALA A 13 4.52 -7.77 -10.88
C ALA A 13 5.23 -6.50 -10.41
N VAL A 14 4.51 -5.37 -10.44
CA VAL A 14 4.92 -4.12 -9.79
C VAL A 14 4.08 -3.94 -8.53
N VAL A 15 4.71 -3.60 -7.41
CA VAL A 15 4.03 -3.38 -6.11
C VAL A 15 4.17 -1.92 -5.74
N ASP A 16 3.04 -1.27 -5.42
CA ASP A 16 2.91 0.09 -4.89
C ASP A 16 3.67 1.14 -5.72
N SER A 17 3.16 1.42 -6.90
CA SER A 17 3.76 2.38 -7.83
C SER A 17 3.41 3.83 -7.48
N VAL A 18 4.35 4.75 -7.69
CA VAL A 18 4.20 6.17 -7.33
C VAL A 18 4.02 7.05 -8.55
N LEU A 19 2.94 7.84 -8.55
CA LEU A 19 2.77 9.01 -9.40
C LEU A 19 3.19 10.25 -8.61
N ASP A 20 4.27 10.90 -9.03
CA ASP A 20 4.78 12.09 -8.37
C ASP A 20 3.73 13.21 -8.42
N TYR A 21 3.49 13.86 -7.28
CA TYR A 21 2.49 14.92 -7.16
C TYR A 21 3.04 16.10 -6.35
N ASP A 22 2.91 17.30 -6.90
CA ASP A 22 3.21 18.54 -6.20
C ASP A 22 1.93 19.15 -5.61
N PRO A 23 1.73 19.11 -4.28
CA PRO A 23 0.51 19.61 -3.65
C PRO A 23 0.32 21.11 -3.75
N LYS A 24 1.40 21.87 -4.01
CA LYS A 24 1.34 23.33 -4.13
C LYS A 24 0.80 23.77 -5.49
N SER A 25 1.16 23.04 -6.55
CA SER A 25 0.75 23.38 -7.92
C SER A 25 -0.34 22.46 -8.48
N GLY A 26 -0.68 21.35 -7.79
CA GLY A 26 -1.60 20.33 -8.28
C GLY A 26 -1.08 19.57 -9.50
N ARG A 27 0.24 19.55 -9.72
CA ARG A 27 0.85 18.93 -10.90
C ARG A 27 1.35 17.53 -10.62
N THR A 28 1.09 16.62 -11.55
CA THR A 28 1.66 15.28 -11.57
C THR A 28 2.90 15.22 -12.45
N ARG A 29 3.77 14.25 -12.15
CA ARG A 29 4.91 13.85 -12.98
C ARG A 29 5.02 12.33 -12.96
N THR A 30 5.69 11.76 -13.94
CA THR A 30 5.85 10.30 -14.08
C THR A 30 7.26 9.82 -13.74
N THR A 31 8.12 10.69 -13.22
CA THR A 31 9.55 10.42 -13.02
C THR A 31 9.83 9.15 -12.21
N SER A 32 9.06 8.91 -11.14
CA SER A 32 9.18 7.70 -10.33
C SER A 32 8.69 6.46 -11.07
N ALA A 33 7.56 6.56 -11.77
CA ALA A 33 7.01 5.47 -12.58
C ALA A 33 7.89 5.15 -13.79
N ASP A 34 8.47 6.17 -14.44
CA ASP A 34 9.36 5.98 -15.60
C ASP A 34 10.58 5.14 -15.25
N ARG A 35 11.14 5.27 -14.03
CA ARG A 35 12.23 4.41 -13.55
C ARG A 35 11.84 2.93 -13.48
N LEU A 36 10.60 2.65 -13.08
CA LEU A 36 10.08 1.27 -13.06
C LEU A 36 9.92 0.75 -14.51
N ILE A 37 9.39 1.58 -15.41
CA ILE A 37 9.22 1.26 -16.83
C ILE A 37 10.56 0.96 -17.47
N ASP A 38 11.55 1.82 -17.24
CA ASP A 38 12.92 1.64 -17.78
C ASP A 38 13.56 0.34 -17.28
N PHE A 39 13.41 0.03 -15.99
CA PHE A 39 13.88 -1.22 -15.41
C PHE A 39 13.20 -2.43 -16.06
N VAL A 40 11.87 -2.43 -16.14
CA VAL A 40 11.07 -3.52 -16.73
C VAL A 40 11.49 -3.76 -18.19
N ARG A 41 11.61 -2.68 -18.99
CA ARG A 41 12.04 -2.75 -20.39
C ARG A 41 13.48 -3.22 -20.53
N ALA A 42 14.40 -2.72 -19.72
CA ALA A 42 15.81 -3.11 -19.74
C ALA A 42 16.03 -4.60 -19.39
N GLN A 43 15.18 -5.16 -18.52
CA GLN A 43 15.18 -6.57 -18.15
C GLN A 43 14.35 -7.45 -19.11
N GLY A 44 13.69 -6.87 -20.10
CA GLY A 44 12.81 -7.59 -21.05
C GLY A 44 11.60 -8.25 -20.39
N LEU A 45 11.10 -7.69 -19.27
CA LEU A 45 10.02 -8.29 -18.48
C LEU A 45 8.64 -8.00 -19.08
N THR A 46 7.72 -8.95 -18.91
CA THR A 46 6.29 -8.78 -19.21
C THR A 46 5.51 -8.60 -17.90
N VAL A 47 4.93 -7.45 -17.69
CA VAL A 47 4.14 -7.17 -16.48
C VAL A 47 2.79 -7.86 -16.56
N GLN A 48 2.49 -8.73 -15.59
CA GLN A 48 1.20 -9.40 -15.44
C GLN A 48 0.31 -8.70 -14.41
N TRP A 49 0.93 -8.14 -13.35
CA TRP A 49 0.23 -7.53 -12.24
C TRP A 49 0.83 -6.18 -11.85
N ILE A 50 -0.07 -5.27 -11.49
CA ILE A 50 0.22 -4.03 -10.79
C ILE A 50 -0.56 -4.13 -9.48
N LEU A 51 0.15 -4.37 -8.39
CA LEU A 51 -0.41 -4.70 -7.09
C LEU A 51 -0.37 -3.47 -6.19
N GLU A 52 -1.49 -3.13 -5.59
CA GLU A 52 -1.57 -2.13 -4.54
C GLU A 52 -1.75 -2.85 -3.19
N THR A 53 -0.91 -2.56 -2.21
CA THR A 53 -1.07 -3.12 -0.86
C THR A 53 -2.25 -2.50 -0.14
N HIS A 54 -2.53 -1.22 -0.39
CA HIS A 54 -3.67 -0.48 0.16
C HIS A 54 -3.93 0.81 -0.64
N ALA A 55 -4.96 1.56 -0.29
CA ALA A 55 -5.14 2.93 -0.80
C ALA A 55 -4.23 3.88 -0.02
N HIS A 56 -3.05 4.18 -0.56
CA HIS A 56 -2.02 5.01 0.06
C HIS A 56 -2.50 6.42 0.36
N ALA A 57 -2.08 6.97 1.50
CA ALA A 57 -2.38 8.33 1.92
C ALA A 57 -1.23 9.32 1.68
N ASP A 58 -0.05 8.83 1.36
CA ASP A 58 1.19 9.59 1.26
C ASP A 58 1.67 9.83 -0.18
N HIS A 59 1.13 9.09 -1.16
CA HIS A 59 1.39 9.29 -2.59
C HIS A 59 0.20 8.88 -3.45
N LEU A 60 0.16 9.37 -4.69
CA LEU A 60 -0.77 8.92 -5.71
C LEU A 60 -0.22 7.64 -6.37
N SER A 61 -1.10 6.70 -6.72
CA SER A 61 -0.72 5.51 -7.48
C SER A 61 -0.50 5.84 -8.97
N ALA A 62 0.58 5.29 -9.54
CA ALA A 62 0.84 5.34 -10.98
C ALA A 62 0.26 4.14 -11.74
N ALA A 63 -0.58 3.31 -11.11
CA ALA A 63 -1.05 2.06 -11.71
C ALA A 63 -1.69 2.22 -13.09
N PRO A 64 -2.56 3.22 -13.38
CA PRO A 64 -3.11 3.41 -14.71
C PRO A 64 -2.06 3.80 -15.76
N TYR A 65 -1.04 4.56 -15.35
CA TYR A 65 0.06 4.92 -16.23
C TYR A 65 0.92 3.69 -16.57
N LEU A 66 1.30 2.91 -15.57
CA LEU A 66 2.06 1.66 -15.80
C LEU A 66 1.27 0.67 -16.66
N ARG A 67 -0.04 0.54 -16.45
CA ARG A 67 -0.90 -0.32 -17.26
C ARG A 67 -0.91 0.09 -18.74
N ARG A 68 -0.93 1.39 -19.04
CA ARG A 68 -0.85 1.88 -20.42
C ARG A 68 0.49 1.59 -21.08
N GLU A 69 1.58 1.71 -20.31
CA GLU A 69 2.96 1.57 -20.82
C GLU A 69 3.45 0.12 -20.89
N LEU A 70 3.01 -0.73 -19.97
CA LEU A 70 3.56 -2.07 -19.76
C LEU A 70 2.50 -3.18 -19.83
N GLY A 71 1.21 -2.83 -19.86
CA GLY A 71 0.14 -3.81 -19.69
C GLY A 71 -0.01 -4.22 -18.22
N GLY A 72 -0.59 -5.40 -18.00
CA GLY A 72 -0.85 -5.95 -16.67
C GLY A 72 -2.22 -5.58 -16.10
N ARG A 73 -2.61 -6.26 -15.03
CA ARG A 73 -3.89 -6.11 -14.31
C ARG A 73 -3.64 -5.37 -13.00
N ILE A 74 -4.47 -4.38 -12.70
CA ILE A 74 -4.42 -3.67 -11.42
C ILE A 74 -5.22 -4.45 -10.39
N ALA A 75 -4.59 -4.81 -9.26
CA ALA A 75 -5.22 -5.57 -8.19
C ALA A 75 -4.97 -4.95 -6.81
N ILE A 76 -5.96 -5.11 -5.93
CA ILE A 76 -5.95 -4.65 -4.54
C ILE A 76 -6.76 -5.62 -3.66
N GLY A 77 -6.67 -5.48 -2.34
CA GLY A 77 -7.49 -6.24 -1.39
C GLY A 77 -8.99 -5.97 -1.54
N ALA A 78 -9.81 -7.01 -1.47
CA ALA A 78 -11.27 -6.92 -1.67
C ALA A 78 -11.96 -5.97 -0.68
N ALA A 79 -11.38 -5.73 0.49
CA ALA A 79 -11.93 -4.78 1.47
C ALA A 79 -11.76 -3.29 1.05
N ILE A 80 -11.17 -3.01 -0.13
CA ILE A 80 -11.16 -1.65 -0.72
C ILE A 80 -12.57 -1.06 -0.81
N THR A 81 -13.58 -1.89 -0.97
CA THR A 81 -14.98 -1.47 -1.00
C THR A 81 -15.41 -0.72 0.27
N GLN A 82 -14.86 -1.09 1.43
CA GLN A 82 -15.11 -0.41 2.70
C GLN A 82 -14.45 0.98 2.71
N VAL A 83 -13.21 1.06 2.21
CA VAL A 83 -12.47 2.32 2.08
C VAL A 83 -13.18 3.25 1.10
N GLN A 84 -13.61 2.72 -0.04
CA GLN A 84 -14.39 3.47 -1.03
C GLN A 84 -15.68 4.04 -0.44
N ASP A 85 -16.41 3.24 0.36
CA ASP A 85 -17.67 3.68 0.97
C ASP A 85 -17.45 4.81 2.00
N VAL A 86 -16.42 4.69 2.84
CA VAL A 86 -16.04 5.74 3.80
C VAL A 86 -15.69 7.04 3.07
N PHE A 87 -14.78 6.97 2.12
CA PHE A 87 -14.27 8.18 1.47
C PHE A 87 -15.21 8.76 0.41
N LYS A 88 -16.12 7.96 -0.15
CA LYS A 88 -17.26 8.50 -0.95
C LYS A 88 -18.07 9.50 -0.12
N ARG A 89 -18.32 9.19 1.14
CA ARG A 89 -19.06 10.10 2.04
C ARG A 89 -18.22 11.31 2.44
N VAL A 90 -16.96 11.09 2.84
CA VAL A 90 -16.05 12.16 3.28
C VAL A 90 -15.85 13.20 2.19
N PHE A 91 -15.56 12.76 0.97
CA PHE A 91 -15.30 13.66 -0.17
C PHE A 91 -16.58 14.06 -0.94
N HIS A 92 -17.75 13.58 -0.51
CA HIS A 92 -19.01 13.80 -1.23
C HIS A 92 -18.80 13.57 -2.75
N LEU A 93 -18.33 12.35 -3.08
CA LEU A 93 -18.03 11.98 -4.47
C LEU A 93 -19.32 11.88 -5.29
N GLU A 94 -19.18 11.92 -6.61
CA GLU A 94 -20.29 11.82 -7.55
C GLU A 94 -21.12 10.53 -7.31
N PRO A 95 -22.45 10.57 -7.56
CA PRO A 95 -23.33 9.41 -7.37
C PRO A 95 -22.87 8.18 -8.14
N GLU A 96 -22.29 8.36 -9.33
CA GLU A 96 -21.81 7.34 -10.25
C GLU A 96 -20.55 6.62 -9.74
N PHE A 97 -19.83 7.21 -8.76
CA PHE A 97 -18.69 6.52 -8.15
C PHE A 97 -19.16 5.26 -7.42
N ARG A 98 -18.79 4.12 -7.95
CA ARG A 98 -19.15 2.80 -7.39
C ARG A 98 -18.19 2.44 -6.27
N THR A 99 -18.73 1.90 -5.18
CA THR A 99 -17.98 1.43 -3.99
C THR A 99 -17.87 -0.10 -3.95
N ASP A 100 -17.82 -0.72 -5.12
CA ASP A 100 -17.77 -2.18 -5.29
C ASP A 100 -16.40 -2.67 -5.82
N GLY A 101 -15.42 -1.79 -5.89
CA GLY A 101 -14.08 -2.10 -6.36
C GLY A 101 -13.95 -2.25 -7.89
N ALA A 102 -14.99 -1.89 -8.66
CA ALA A 102 -15.00 -2.04 -10.13
C ALA A 102 -13.92 -1.24 -10.87
N GLN A 103 -13.24 -0.33 -10.19
CA GLN A 103 -12.10 0.42 -10.71
C GLN A 103 -10.83 -0.44 -10.87
N PHE A 104 -10.76 -1.54 -10.14
CA PHE A 104 -9.64 -2.50 -10.16
C PHE A 104 -10.00 -3.71 -11.03
N ASP A 105 -9.01 -4.26 -11.73
CA ASP A 105 -9.21 -5.44 -12.57
C ASP A 105 -9.39 -6.73 -11.74
N GLN A 106 -8.85 -6.75 -10.50
CA GLN A 106 -8.97 -7.87 -9.59
C GLN A 106 -9.05 -7.42 -8.13
N LEU A 107 -9.99 -7.97 -7.39
CA LEU A 107 -10.07 -7.85 -5.93
C LEU A 107 -9.58 -9.15 -5.29
N LEU A 108 -8.48 -9.07 -4.55
CA LEU A 108 -7.84 -10.22 -3.92
C LEU A 108 -8.37 -10.44 -2.49
N ARG A 109 -8.60 -11.70 -2.12
CA ARG A 109 -9.04 -12.11 -0.79
C ARG A 109 -7.91 -12.76 -0.02
N ASP A 110 -8.09 -12.86 1.31
CA ASP A 110 -7.13 -13.55 2.18
C ASP A 110 -6.92 -15.00 1.73
N GLY A 111 -5.65 -15.39 1.59
CA GLY A 111 -5.25 -16.72 1.17
C GLY A 111 -5.36 -17.00 -0.33
N GLU A 112 -5.91 -16.07 -1.13
CA GLU A 112 -6.00 -16.24 -2.58
C GLU A 112 -4.62 -16.31 -3.22
N THR A 113 -4.42 -17.27 -4.11
CA THR A 113 -3.17 -17.45 -4.85
C THR A 113 -3.31 -17.03 -6.29
N PHE A 114 -2.23 -16.49 -6.84
CA PHE A 114 -2.11 -16.11 -8.25
C PHE A 114 -0.69 -16.35 -8.73
N ARG A 115 -0.43 -16.17 -10.02
CA ARG A 115 0.90 -16.43 -10.57
C ARG A 115 1.53 -15.16 -11.15
N ILE A 116 2.86 -15.09 -10.96
CA ILE A 116 3.74 -14.14 -11.65
C ILE A 116 4.72 -15.02 -12.47
N GLY A 117 4.34 -15.30 -13.72
CA GLY A 117 5.05 -16.29 -14.51
C GLY A 117 5.08 -17.67 -13.83
N GLU A 118 6.28 -18.13 -13.49
CA GLU A 118 6.49 -19.42 -12.80
C GLU A 118 6.34 -19.31 -11.27
N LEU A 119 6.40 -18.11 -10.70
CA LEU A 119 6.25 -17.90 -9.26
C LEU A 119 4.79 -18.00 -8.83
N GLU A 120 4.54 -18.70 -7.74
CA GLU A 120 3.28 -18.61 -7.02
C GLU A 120 3.33 -17.46 -6.04
N ALA A 121 2.30 -16.63 -6.07
CA ALA A 121 2.07 -15.52 -5.14
C ALA A 121 0.81 -15.77 -4.33
N LYS A 122 0.81 -15.35 -3.07
CA LYS A 122 -0.32 -15.46 -2.14
C LYS A 122 -0.66 -14.10 -1.57
N ALA A 123 -1.91 -13.72 -1.68
CA ALA A 123 -2.46 -12.54 -1.03
C ALA A 123 -2.78 -12.86 0.45
N MET A 124 -2.36 -12.00 1.35
CA MET A 124 -2.60 -12.11 2.80
C MET A 124 -3.28 -10.83 3.28
N SER A 125 -4.51 -10.94 3.78
CA SER A 125 -5.18 -9.79 4.40
C SER A 125 -4.50 -9.45 5.73
N VAL A 126 -4.10 -8.18 5.87
CA VAL A 126 -3.38 -7.64 7.04
C VAL A 126 -3.99 -6.29 7.46
N PRO A 127 -5.31 -6.26 7.80
CA PRO A 127 -5.98 -5.03 8.16
C PRO A 127 -5.41 -4.39 9.43
N GLY A 128 -5.69 -3.11 9.60
CA GLY A 128 -5.32 -2.38 10.82
C GLY A 128 -4.88 -0.95 10.50
N HIS A 129 -3.89 -0.75 9.65
CA HIS A 129 -3.59 0.58 9.10
C HIS A 129 -4.77 1.09 8.26
N THR A 130 -5.25 0.27 7.33
CA THR A 130 -6.55 0.41 6.67
C THR A 130 -7.30 -0.94 6.69
N PRO A 131 -8.63 -0.96 6.47
CA PRO A 131 -9.38 -2.23 6.37
C PRO A 131 -8.93 -3.10 5.19
N ALA A 132 -8.37 -2.47 4.15
CA ALA A 132 -8.04 -3.11 2.88
C ALA A 132 -6.57 -3.53 2.75
N CYS A 133 -5.75 -3.35 3.79
CA CYS A 133 -4.33 -3.68 3.74
C CYS A 133 -4.10 -5.15 3.39
N MET A 134 -3.21 -5.35 2.42
CA MET A 134 -2.75 -6.66 1.96
C MET A 134 -1.23 -6.75 2.06
N ALA A 135 -0.74 -7.94 2.34
CA ALA A 135 0.63 -8.32 2.08
C ALA A 135 0.66 -9.36 0.95
N TYR A 136 1.73 -9.35 0.16
CA TYR A 136 1.90 -10.28 -0.96
C TYR A 136 3.12 -11.16 -0.72
N GLN A 137 2.88 -12.45 -0.51
CA GLN A 137 3.96 -13.44 -0.34
C GLN A 137 4.33 -14.07 -1.69
N VAL A 138 5.62 -14.07 -2.01
CA VAL A 138 6.17 -14.70 -3.21
C VAL A 138 7.41 -15.48 -2.78
N GLY A 139 7.33 -16.80 -2.75
CA GLY A 139 8.39 -17.64 -2.20
C GLY A 139 8.70 -17.31 -0.72
N ASP A 140 9.95 -16.93 -0.44
CA ASP A 140 10.42 -16.52 0.88
C ASP A 140 10.29 -15.00 1.16
N ALA A 141 9.81 -14.22 0.17
CA ALA A 141 9.64 -12.79 0.26
C ALA A 141 8.18 -12.41 0.55
N VAL A 142 7.97 -11.41 1.42
CA VAL A 142 6.64 -10.82 1.69
C VAL A 142 6.72 -9.31 1.59
N PHE A 143 5.91 -8.72 0.72
CA PHE A 143 5.73 -7.27 0.58
C PHE A 143 4.61 -6.86 1.52
N VAL A 144 4.97 -6.20 2.63
CA VAL A 144 4.07 -6.05 3.79
C VAL A 144 3.20 -4.80 3.77
N GLY A 145 3.37 -3.92 2.77
CA GLY A 145 2.71 -2.62 2.76
C GLY A 145 3.01 -1.82 4.01
N ASP A 146 2.03 -1.05 4.47
CA ASP A 146 2.10 -0.29 5.72
C ASP A 146 1.58 -1.09 6.93
N THR A 147 2.01 -2.35 7.05
CA THR A 147 1.72 -3.17 8.23
C THR A 147 2.89 -3.15 9.20
N LEU A 148 4.10 -3.33 8.68
CA LEU A 148 5.36 -3.31 9.41
C LEU A 148 6.35 -2.37 8.74
N PHE A 149 7.21 -1.74 9.54
CA PHE A 149 8.37 -0.99 9.10
C PHE A 149 9.66 -1.66 9.60
N MET A 150 10.81 -1.04 9.37
CA MET A 150 12.07 -1.54 9.92
C MET A 150 11.96 -1.72 11.45
N PRO A 151 12.67 -2.67 12.05
CA PRO A 151 12.54 -2.98 13.50
C PRO A 151 12.68 -1.76 14.40
N ASP A 152 13.55 -0.82 14.06
CA ASP A 152 13.80 0.43 14.78
C ASP A 152 12.77 1.54 14.49
N VAL A 153 11.82 1.29 13.60
CA VAL A 153 10.70 2.19 13.28
C VAL A 153 9.36 1.65 13.81
N GLY A 154 9.16 0.34 13.72
CA GLY A 154 8.02 -0.37 14.33
C GLY A 154 6.88 -0.69 13.37
N THR A 155 5.70 -0.10 13.58
CA THR A 155 4.47 -0.37 12.81
C THR A 155 3.82 0.91 12.32
N ALA A 156 2.92 0.80 11.34
CA ALA A 156 2.11 1.91 10.88
C ALA A 156 1.14 2.43 11.94
N ARG A 157 0.57 3.59 11.69
CA ARG A 157 -0.54 4.20 12.43
C ARG A 157 -1.88 3.53 12.08
N CYS A 158 -2.87 3.67 12.95
CA CYS A 158 -4.20 3.06 12.80
C CYS A 158 -5.35 4.05 12.97
N ASP A 159 -5.10 5.34 12.98
CA ASP A 159 -6.07 6.39 13.25
C ASP A 159 -6.74 6.97 12.00
N PHE A 160 -6.52 6.35 10.85
CA PHE A 160 -7.28 6.66 9.64
C PHE A 160 -8.72 6.10 9.73
N PRO A 161 -9.68 6.69 8.99
CA PRO A 161 -11.04 6.17 8.95
C PRO A 161 -11.07 4.68 8.58
N GLY A 162 -11.54 3.85 9.51
CA GLY A 162 -11.54 2.39 9.39
C GLY A 162 -10.27 1.69 9.86
N GLY A 163 -9.26 2.42 10.36
CA GLY A 163 -8.09 1.83 11.01
C GLY A 163 -8.43 1.23 12.38
N ASP A 164 -7.64 0.24 12.83
CA ASP A 164 -7.87 -0.49 14.07
C ASP A 164 -6.55 -1.09 14.60
N ALA A 165 -6.16 -0.67 15.81
CA ALA A 165 -4.92 -1.13 16.43
C ALA A 165 -4.98 -2.60 16.87
N HIS A 166 -6.15 -3.13 17.24
CA HIS A 166 -6.33 -4.56 17.53
C HIS A 166 -6.14 -5.39 16.25
N ALA A 167 -6.78 -4.97 15.17
CA ALA A 167 -6.62 -5.63 13.87
C ALA A 167 -5.16 -5.58 13.40
N LEU A 168 -4.46 -4.45 13.57
CA LEU A 168 -3.04 -4.35 13.23
C LEU A 168 -2.19 -5.32 14.05
N TYR A 169 -2.43 -5.43 15.38
CA TYR A 169 -1.72 -6.38 16.22
C TYR A 169 -1.84 -7.82 15.68
N HIS A 170 -3.05 -8.26 15.39
CA HIS A 170 -3.28 -9.62 14.85
C HIS A 170 -2.68 -9.79 13.45
N SER A 171 -2.73 -8.78 12.60
CA SER A 171 -2.12 -8.79 11.28
C SER A 171 -0.59 -8.93 11.36
N VAL A 172 0.05 -8.17 12.24
CA VAL A 172 1.49 -8.31 12.46
C VAL A 172 1.83 -9.69 13.03
N ARG A 173 1.09 -10.19 14.04
CA ARG A 173 1.31 -11.55 14.57
C ARG A 173 1.13 -12.63 13.51
N LYS A 174 0.20 -12.47 12.57
CA LYS A 174 0.05 -13.34 11.40
C LYS A 174 1.31 -13.34 10.53
N LEU A 175 1.87 -12.19 10.21
CA LEU A 175 3.14 -12.09 9.46
C LEU A 175 4.31 -12.70 10.26
N LEU A 176 4.41 -12.44 11.55
CA LEU A 176 5.48 -12.96 12.41
C LEU A 176 5.33 -14.44 12.75
N SER A 177 4.24 -15.11 12.37
CA SER A 177 4.08 -16.56 12.43
C SER A 177 4.70 -17.29 11.24
N LEU A 178 5.13 -16.58 10.22
CA LEU A 178 5.86 -17.15 9.08
C LEU A 178 7.25 -17.67 9.52
N PRO A 179 7.91 -18.51 8.72
CA PRO A 179 9.24 -19.01 9.02
C PRO A 179 10.23 -17.89 9.39
N PRO A 180 11.12 -18.08 10.35
CA PRO A 180 12.03 -17.03 10.84
C PRO A 180 12.90 -16.36 9.77
N HIS A 181 13.24 -17.09 8.72
CA HIS A 181 14.06 -16.62 7.60
C HIS A 181 13.26 -15.91 6.50
N THR A 182 11.93 -15.83 6.62
CA THR A 182 11.09 -15.10 5.64
C THR A 182 11.53 -13.64 5.60
N ARG A 183 11.78 -13.16 4.40
CA ARG A 183 12.19 -11.79 4.12
C ARG A 183 10.95 -10.89 4.02
N LEU A 184 10.97 -9.79 4.72
CA LEU A 184 9.89 -8.81 4.77
C LEU A 184 10.37 -7.53 4.08
N PHE A 185 9.63 -7.08 3.06
CA PHE A 185 9.95 -5.88 2.27
C PHE A 185 8.99 -4.75 2.65
N MET A 186 9.57 -3.66 3.17
CA MET A 186 8.85 -2.52 3.73
C MET A 186 8.45 -1.52 2.65
N CYS A 187 7.26 -0.93 2.77
CA CYS A 187 6.81 0.16 1.91
C CYS A 187 7.59 1.45 2.16
N HIS A 188 7.79 1.77 3.44
CA HIS A 188 8.44 2.98 3.91
C HIS A 188 9.56 2.69 4.90
N ASP A 189 10.55 3.58 4.91
CA ASP A 189 11.55 3.63 5.95
C ASP A 189 11.68 5.07 6.47
N TYR A 190 11.63 5.22 7.78
CA TYR A 190 11.83 6.46 8.51
C TYR A 190 13.08 6.34 9.37
N PRO A 191 14.29 6.32 8.74
CA PRO A 191 15.49 5.94 9.46
C PRO A 191 15.78 6.89 10.62
N PRO A 192 16.05 6.36 11.82
CA PRO A 192 16.52 7.18 12.92
C PRO A 192 17.88 7.80 12.58
N GLN A 193 18.23 8.88 13.30
CA GLN A 193 19.45 9.62 13.04
C GLN A 193 20.69 8.70 13.03
N GLY A 194 21.46 8.76 11.94
CA GLY A 194 22.70 8.00 11.77
C GLY A 194 22.54 6.66 11.02
N ARG A 195 21.30 6.20 10.75
CA ARG A 195 21.05 5.02 9.89
C ARG A 195 20.70 5.45 8.47
N GLY A 196 21.30 4.78 7.48
CA GLY A 196 20.88 4.92 6.08
C GLY A 196 19.53 4.25 5.81
N PRO A 197 18.89 4.52 4.66
CA PRO A 197 17.64 3.86 4.26
C PRO A 197 17.79 2.33 4.19
N ALA A 198 16.77 1.62 4.68
CA ALA A 198 16.67 0.16 4.59
C ALA A 198 15.22 -0.23 4.23
N TRP A 199 15.06 -1.37 3.57
CA TRP A 199 13.76 -1.80 3.04
C TRP A 199 13.50 -3.28 3.21
N GLU A 200 14.45 -4.03 3.78
CA GLU A 200 14.35 -5.47 3.98
C GLU A 200 14.72 -5.81 5.42
N SER A 201 13.94 -6.69 6.04
CA SER A 201 14.15 -7.30 7.34
C SER A 201 13.74 -8.77 7.27
N THR A 202 13.83 -9.49 8.37
CA THR A 202 13.33 -10.87 8.48
C THR A 202 12.30 -11.00 9.59
N VAL A 203 11.49 -12.06 9.53
CA VAL A 203 10.57 -12.41 10.62
C VAL A 203 11.34 -12.57 11.94
N ALA A 204 12.51 -13.21 11.93
CA ALA A 204 13.34 -13.37 13.13
C ALA A 204 13.78 -12.03 13.71
N ASP A 205 14.23 -11.10 12.86
CA ASP A 205 14.69 -9.79 13.29
C ASP A 205 13.55 -8.93 13.84
N GLN A 206 12.39 -8.95 13.19
CA GLN A 206 11.18 -8.26 13.66
C GLN A 206 10.72 -8.80 15.03
N ARG A 207 10.72 -10.13 15.19
CA ARG A 207 10.36 -10.75 16.47
C ARG A 207 11.31 -10.40 17.60
N ALA A 208 12.58 -10.25 17.30
CA ALA A 208 13.60 -9.93 18.30
C ALA A 208 13.67 -8.44 18.64
N HIS A 209 13.53 -7.55 17.64
CA HIS A 209 13.97 -6.17 17.76
C HIS A 209 12.90 -5.12 17.43
N ASN A 210 11.71 -5.49 16.91
CA ASN A 210 10.71 -4.47 16.57
C ASN A 210 10.28 -3.71 17.83
N ILE A 211 10.52 -2.39 17.82
CA ILE A 211 10.30 -1.51 19.00
C ILE A 211 8.84 -1.43 19.46
N HIS A 212 7.88 -1.82 18.61
CA HIS A 212 6.44 -1.77 18.91
C HIS A 212 5.86 -3.15 19.22
N ILE A 213 6.38 -4.23 18.64
CA ILE A 213 5.68 -5.51 18.60
C ILE A 213 6.61 -6.74 18.62
N HIS A 214 7.83 -6.62 19.16
CA HIS A 214 8.71 -7.77 19.37
C HIS A 214 8.04 -8.88 20.19
N ASP A 215 8.67 -10.03 20.28
CA ASP A 215 8.16 -11.13 21.11
C ASP A 215 8.00 -10.68 22.58
N GLY A 216 6.88 -11.08 23.19
CA GLY A 216 6.53 -10.70 24.56
C GLY A 216 5.65 -9.45 24.70
N VAL A 217 5.48 -8.65 23.64
CA VAL A 217 4.52 -7.53 23.68
C VAL A 217 3.10 -8.07 23.61
N SER A 218 2.29 -7.76 24.63
CA SER A 218 0.88 -8.14 24.67
C SER A 218 0.03 -7.22 23.75
N GLU A 219 -1.14 -7.71 23.34
CA GLU A 219 -2.09 -6.93 22.57
C GLU A 219 -2.48 -5.63 23.28
N ALA A 220 -2.81 -5.71 24.57
CA ALA A 220 -3.19 -4.53 25.35
C ALA A 220 -2.09 -3.46 25.38
N ALA A 221 -0.83 -3.88 25.60
CA ALA A 221 0.31 -2.97 25.59
C ALA A 221 0.54 -2.34 24.22
N PHE A 222 0.40 -3.12 23.15
CA PHE A 222 0.52 -2.62 21.78
C PHE A 222 -0.58 -1.60 21.45
N VAL A 223 -1.84 -1.91 21.74
CA VAL A 223 -2.97 -1.03 21.47
C VAL A 223 -2.85 0.28 22.24
N GLU A 224 -2.50 0.23 23.53
CA GLU A 224 -2.27 1.43 24.34
C GLU A 224 -1.15 2.29 23.75
N MET A 225 -0.01 1.69 23.41
CA MET A 225 1.11 2.39 22.80
C MET A 225 0.70 3.02 21.46
N ARG A 226 0.02 2.25 20.58
CA ARG A 226 -0.37 2.69 19.24
C ARG A 226 -1.36 3.85 19.30
N THR A 227 -2.41 3.74 20.12
CA THR A 227 -3.41 4.80 20.31
C THR A 227 -2.78 6.10 20.82
N ARG A 228 -1.89 5.99 21.84
CA ARG A 228 -1.18 7.16 22.39
C ARG A 228 -0.28 7.81 21.35
N ARG A 229 0.46 7.01 20.59
CA ARG A 229 1.37 7.52 19.56
C ARG A 229 0.60 8.17 18.41
N ASP A 230 -0.47 7.54 17.92
CA ASP A 230 -1.26 8.06 16.80
C ASP A 230 -1.87 9.42 17.12
N ALA A 231 -2.35 9.62 18.33
CA ALA A 231 -2.90 10.91 18.78
C ALA A 231 -1.90 12.08 18.70
N THR A 232 -0.60 11.80 18.52
CA THR A 232 0.46 12.82 18.39
C THR A 232 0.96 13.03 16.97
N LEU A 233 0.47 12.25 16.01
CA LEU A 233 0.94 12.32 14.63
C LEU A 233 0.13 13.31 13.80
N GLU A 234 0.82 14.14 13.03
CA GLU A 234 0.18 14.94 12.00
C GLU A 234 -0.36 14.07 10.87
N MET A 235 -1.38 14.56 10.19
CA MET A 235 -1.90 13.88 8.99
C MET A 235 -0.87 13.91 7.86
N PRO A 236 -0.78 12.85 7.05
CA PRO A 236 0.09 12.86 5.87
C PRO A 236 -0.25 14.02 4.93
N THR A 237 0.78 14.70 4.44
CA THR A 237 0.62 15.89 3.59
C THR A 237 -0.25 15.64 2.36
N LEU A 238 -0.21 14.43 1.82
CA LEU A 238 -0.92 14.07 0.59
C LEU A 238 -2.21 13.27 0.82
N ILE A 239 -2.69 13.11 2.06
CA ILE A 239 -3.87 12.27 2.31
C ILE A 239 -5.08 12.69 1.46
N LEU A 240 -5.35 14.01 1.37
CA LEU A 240 -6.50 14.50 0.63
C LEU A 240 -6.43 14.19 -0.86
N PRO A 241 -5.34 14.50 -1.59
CA PRO A 241 -5.25 14.14 -3.00
C PRO A 241 -5.12 12.64 -3.23
N SER A 242 -4.29 11.94 -2.42
CA SER A 242 -3.94 10.55 -2.66
C SER A 242 -5.13 9.62 -2.53
N VAL A 243 -5.90 9.74 -1.46
CA VAL A 243 -7.04 8.83 -1.24
C VAL A 243 -8.09 8.96 -2.34
N GLN A 244 -8.41 10.17 -2.81
CA GLN A 244 -9.38 10.38 -3.89
C GLN A 244 -8.98 9.72 -5.21
N VAL A 245 -7.68 9.67 -5.48
CA VAL A 245 -7.12 9.03 -6.68
C VAL A 245 -6.98 7.52 -6.46
N ASN A 246 -6.47 7.10 -5.31
CA ASN A 246 -6.12 5.70 -5.05
C ASN A 246 -7.36 4.80 -4.88
N ILE A 247 -8.48 5.31 -4.35
CA ILE A 247 -9.75 4.56 -4.35
C ILE A 247 -10.35 4.39 -5.76
N ARG A 248 -9.77 5.07 -6.77
CA ARG A 248 -10.10 4.96 -8.20
C ARG A 248 -9.05 4.15 -8.97
N ALA A 249 -8.30 3.30 -8.28
CA ALA A 249 -7.19 2.54 -8.88
C ALA A 249 -6.11 3.44 -9.51
N GLY A 250 -5.93 4.66 -9.02
CA GLY A 250 -4.96 5.64 -9.51
C GLY A 250 -5.50 6.60 -10.60
N ASP A 251 -6.74 6.45 -11.02
CA ASP A 251 -7.36 7.40 -11.96
C ASP A 251 -7.79 8.69 -11.26
N MET A 252 -7.64 9.80 -11.98
CA MET A 252 -8.15 11.09 -11.51
C MET A 252 -9.68 11.09 -11.47
N PRO A 253 -10.30 11.93 -10.62
CA PRO A 253 -11.74 12.15 -10.69
C PRO A 253 -12.18 12.55 -12.11
N PRO A 254 -13.42 12.25 -12.51
CA PRO A 254 -13.95 12.67 -13.81
C PRO A 254 -13.77 14.18 -14.01
N PRO A 255 -13.40 14.62 -15.24
CA PRO A 255 -13.27 16.04 -15.53
C PRO A 255 -14.64 16.72 -15.47
N GLU A 256 -14.67 17.97 -15.01
CA GLU A 256 -15.84 18.82 -15.05
C GLU A 256 -16.08 19.38 -16.47
N ALA A 257 -17.13 20.20 -16.66
CA ALA A 257 -17.53 20.73 -17.97
C ALA A 257 -16.42 21.51 -18.70
N ASN A 258 -15.43 22.01 -17.99
CA ASN A 258 -14.25 22.70 -18.55
C ASN A 258 -13.10 21.75 -18.93
N GLY A 259 -13.29 20.43 -18.81
CA GLY A 259 -12.29 19.42 -19.13
C GLY A 259 -11.19 19.24 -18.06
N VAL A 260 -11.33 19.86 -16.87
CA VAL A 260 -10.36 19.79 -15.79
C VAL A 260 -10.88 18.89 -14.66
N SER A 261 -10.03 17.97 -14.18
CA SER A 261 -10.31 17.18 -12.98
C SER A 261 -9.94 17.98 -11.73
N TYR A 262 -10.78 17.87 -10.69
CA TYR A 262 -10.59 18.57 -9.44
C TYR A 262 -10.52 17.58 -8.26
N LEU A 263 -9.65 17.90 -7.29
CA LEU A 263 -9.57 17.19 -6.02
C LEU A 263 -10.23 18.06 -4.94
N LYS A 264 -11.10 17.45 -4.14
CA LYS A 264 -11.88 18.13 -3.12
C LYS A 264 -11.09 18.27 -1.82
N ILE A 265 -11.28 19.37 -1.11
CA ILE A 265 -10.76 19.59 0.24
C ILE A 265 -11.97 19.73 1.18
N PRO A 266 -12.30 18.70 1.96
CA PRO A 266 -13.40 18.75 2.92
C PRO A 266 -12.97 19.56 4.14
N VAL A 267 -13.53 20.75 4.30
CA VAL A 267 -13.18 21.65 5.42
C VAL A 267 -13.81 21.13 6.72
N ASN A 268 -12.97 20.89 7.74
CA ASN A 268 -13.36 20.40 9.07
C ASN A 268 -14.13 19.06 9.07
N ALA A 269 -13.80 18.15 8.13
CA ALA A 269 -14.50 16.88 7.98
C ALA A 269 -13.59 15.63 8.08
N LEU A 270 -12.29 15.81 8.34
CA LEU A 270 -11.31 14.76 8.65
C LEU A 270 -10.63 15.06 9.97
#